data_defac0630400c8fd24633b7b77bcecbc
#
_entry.id   defac0630400c8fd24633b7b77bcecbc
#
_cell.length_a   1.000
_cell.length_b   1.000
_cell.length_c   1.000
_cell.angle_alpha   90.00
_cell.angle_beta   90.00
_cell.angle_gamma   90.00
#
_symmetry.space_group_name_H-M   'P 1'
#
loop_
_entity.id
_entity.type
_entity.pdbx_description
1 polymer ?
#
loop_
_entity_poly.entity_id
_entity_poly.type
_entity_poly.pdbx_seq_one_letter_code
_entity_poly.pdbx_strand_id
1 'polypeptide(L)'
;MTELVFILDRSGSMSGLESDTIGGFNSMLAQQKKEAGEALVSTVLFANDSTVIHDRLPLSEVPPLTEREYFTRGCTALLDAVGGAIHHIGNIHKYARREDVPEKTMFIITTDGYENASRRCDYERVRRMIQRQKEKYGWEFLFLGANIDAAKEAARCGIGADRAVNYKCDEAGTALNYEVISEAVCSVRAAQPLSADWKRRIDEDVQKRGR
;
A
#
# COMPACT_ATOMS: atom_id res chain seq x y z
N MET A 1 -10.43 -11.05 -11.84
CA MET A 1 -10.03 -9.61 -11.76
C MET A 1 -9.56 -9.30 -10.34
N THR A 2 -8.46 -8.53 -10.19
CA THR A 2 -7.91 -8.12 -8.88
C THR A 2 -7.95 -6.60 -8.74
N GLU A 3 -8.21 -6.08 -7.56
CA GLU A 3 -8.10 -4.65 -7.25
C GLU A 3 -6.90 -4.38 -6.36
N LEU A 4 -6.03 -3.47 -6.80
CA LEU A 4 -4.81 -3.06 -6.11
C LEU A 4 -4.96 -1.61 -5.67
N VAL A 5 -4.81 -1.37 -4.37
CA VAL A 5 -4.95 -0.03 -3.78
C VAL A 5 -3.63 0.33 -3.09
N PHE A 6 -2.88 1.23 -3.69
CA PHE A 6 -1.63 1.74 -3.15
C PHE A 6 -1.87 3.03 -2.36
N ILE A 7 -1.40 3.04 -1.13
CA ILE A 7 -1.45 4.21 -0.23
C ILE A 7 -0.02 4.58 0.08
N LEU A 8 0.47 5.63 -0.59
CA LEU A 8 1.88 6.04 -0.60
C LEU A 8 2.07 7.32 0.19
N ASP A 9 2.95 7.25 1.16
CA ASP A 9 3.38 8.41 1.94
C ASP A 9 4.20 9.36 1.08
N ARG A 10 3.85 10.64 1.11
CA ARG A 10 4.65 11.75 0.57
C ARG A 10 4.84 12.85 1.63
N SER A 11 4.82 12.50 2.91
CA SER A 11 5.12 13.43 3.99
C SER A 11 6.57 13.87 3.96
N GLY A 12 6.90 14.90 4.76
CA GLY A 12 8.23 15.52 4.72
C GLY A 12 9.39 14.57 5.07
N SER A 13 9.13 13.50 5.81
CA SER A 13 10.12 12.46 6.15
C SER A 13 10.59 11.67 4.92
N MET A 14 9.75 11.56 3.88
CA MET A 14 10.11 10.91 2.60
C MET A 14 11.07 11.75 1.74
N SER A 15 11.49 12.94 2.21
CA SER A 15 12.38 13.83 1.46
C SER A 15 13.73 13.16 1.17
N GLY A 16 14.14 13.21 -0.11
CA GLY A 16 15.35 12.57 -0.62
C GLY A 16 15.12 11.15 -1.17
N LEU A 17 13.91 10.62 -1.06
CA LEU A 17 13.50 9.30 -1.60
C LEU A 17 12.48 9.41 -2.74
N GLU A 18 12.23 10.63 -3.22
CA GLU A 18 11.21 10.86 -4.25
C GLU A 18 11.51 10.06 -5.52
N SER A 19 12.73 10.16 -6.02
CA SER A 19 13.17 9.43 -7.23
C SER A 19 13.11 7.91 -7.05
N ASP A 20 13.49 7.41 -5.87
CA ASP A 20 13.51 5.98 -5.57
C ASP A 20 12.09 5.43 -5.46
N THR A 21 11.21 6.19 -4.82
CA THR A 21 9.78 5.85 -4.70
C THR A 21 9.10 5.84 -6.08
N ILE A 22 9.30 6.88 -6.88
CA ILE A 22 8.77 6.98 -8.25
C ILE A 22 9.31 5.83 -9.11
N GLY A 23 10.62 5.62 -9.10
CA GLY A 23 11.28 4.57 -9.87
C GLY A 23 10.82 3.17 -9.47
N GLY A 24 10.79 2.88 -8.18
CA GLY A 24 10.34 1.60 -7.63
C GLY A 24 8.87 1.31 -7.95
N PHE A 25 7.99 2.28 -7.71
CA PHE A 25 6.56 2.15 -8.03
C PHE A 25 6.32 1.91 -9.52
N ASN A 26 6.97 2.69 -10.40
CA ASN A 26 6.85 2.54 -11.84
C ASN A 26 7.41 1.20 -12.35
N SER A 27 8.54 0.75 -11.79
CA SER A 27 9.12 -0.56 -12.12
C SER A 27 8.19 -1.70 -11.74
N MET A 28 7.61 -1.63 -10.54
CA MET A 28 6.60 -2.58 -10.08
C MET A 28 5.38 -2.59 -11.01
N LEU A 29 4.80 -1.44 -11.36
CA LEU A 29 3.68 -1.36 -12.31
C LEU A 29 4.04 -1.95 -13.68
N ALA A 30 5.24 -1.63 -14.20
CA ALA A 30 5.70 -2.16 -15.48
C ALA A 30 5.85 -3.69 -15.45
N GLN A 31 6.29 -4.26 -14.33
CA GLN A 31 6.32 -5.71 -14.13
C GLN A 31 4.92 -6.29 -14.09
N GLN A 32 4.02 -5.68 -13.30
CA GLN A 32 2.63 -6.12 -13.18
C GLN A 32 1.86 -6.09 -14.52
N LYS A 33 2.18 -5.15 -15.42
CA LYS A 33 1.59 -5.09 -16.77
C LYS A 33 1.97 -6.27 -17.67
N LYS A 34 3.04 -7.00 -17.35
CA LYS A 34 3.49 -8.20 -18.08
C LYS A 34 2.80 -9.47 -17.59
N GLU A 35 2.25 -9.44 -16.38
CA GLU A 35 1.59 -10.59 -15.76
C GLU A 35 0.18 -10.78 -16.31
N ALA A 36 -0.23 -12.04 -16.41
CA ALA A 36 -1.56 -12.40 -16.87
C ALA A 36 -2.66 -11.96 -15.89
N GLY A 37 -3.86 -11.80 -16.42
CA GLY A 37 -5.05 -11.43 -15.64
C GLY A 37 -5.28 -9.93 -15.56
N GLU A 38 -6.55 -9.56 -15.40
CA GLU A 38 -6.98 -8.16 -15.29
C GLU A 38 -6.80 -7.66 -13.85
N ALA A 39 -6.36 -6.40 -13.74
CA ALA A 39 -6.29 -5.71 -12.47
C ALA A 39 -6.75 -4.26 -12.62
N LEU A 40 -7.39 -3.74 -11.58
CA LEU A 40 -7.69 -2.33 -11.38
C LEU A 40 -6.70 -1.75 -10.39
N VAL A 41 -6.29 -0.52 -10.61
CA VAL A 41 -5.32 0.17 -9.75
C VAL A 41 -5.89 1.48 -9.24
N SER A 42 -5.86 1.66 -7.94
CA SER A 42 -6.05 2.93 -7.26
C SER A 42 -4.75 3.34 -6.58
N THR A 43 -4.37 4.61 -6.70
CA THR A 43 -3.19 5.15 -6.02
C THR A 43 -3.57 6.41 -5.27
N VAL A 44 -3.37 6.37 -3.97
CA VAL A 44 -3.62 7.47 -3.03
C VAL A 44 -2.27 7.96 -2.50
N LEU A 45 -1.94 9.20 -2.78
CA LEU A 45 -0.81 9.89 -2.17
C LEU A 45 -1.28 10.65 -0.94
N PHE A 46 -0.55 10.54 0.17
CA PHE A 46 -0.96 11.25 1.39
C PHE A 46 0.18 12.00 2.08
N ALA A 47 -0.18 13.10 2.74
CA ALA A 47 0.62 13.89 3.66
C ALA A 47 -0.34 14.44 4.75
N ASN A 48 -0.55 15.76 4.86
CA ASN A 48 -1.62 16.35 5.68
C ASN A 48 -3.02 16.03 5.13
N ASP A 49 -3.11 15.84 3.85
CA ASP A 49 -4.29 15.49 3.07
C ASP A 49 -3.97 14.28 2.16
N SER A 50 -4.99 13.68 1.59
CA SER A 50 -4.85 12.61 0.62
C SER A 50 -5.37 13.04 -0.75
N THR A 51 -4.67 12.59 -1.81
CA THR A 51 -5.02 12.83 -3.20
C THR A 51 -5.07 11.49 -3.94
N VAL A 52 -6.18 11.18 -4.55
CA VAL A 52 -6.32 10.02 -5.44
C VAL A 52 -5.81 10.43 -6.82
N ILE A 53 -4.74 9.80 -7.27
CA ILE A 53 -4.13 10.09 -8.59
C ILE A 53 -4.51 9.04 -9.64
N HIS A 54 -4.78 7.81 -9.21
CA HIS A 54 -5.38 6.76 -10.02
C HIS A 54 -6.61 6.25 -9.27
N ASP A 55 -7.77 6.21 -9.93
CA ASP A 55 -9.02 5.74 -9.34
C ASP A 55 -9.58 4.58 -10.16
N ARG A 56 -9.27 3.36 -9.73
CA ARG A 56 -9.71 2.11 -10.36
C ARG A 56 -9.44 2.03 -11.88
N LEU A 57 -8.29 2.53 -12.29
CA LEU A 57 -7.88 2.44 -13.69
C LEU A 57 -7.49 0.99 -14.03
N PRO A 58 -7.85 0.50 -15.22
CA PRO A 58 -7.26 -0.73 -15.73
C PRO A 58 -5.73 -0.64 -15.66
N LEU A 59 -5.07 -1.67 -15.14
CA LEU A 59 -3.60 -1.67 -14.95
C LEU A 59 -2.84 -1.29 -16.23
N SER A 60 -3.33 -1.73 -17.39
CA SER A 60 -2.75 -1.39 -18.70
C SER A 60 -2.75 0.11 -18.99
N GLU A 61 -3.71 0.84 -18.45
CA GLU A 61 -3.93 2.27 -18.70
C GLU A 61 -3.29 3.18 -17.63
N VAL A 62 -2.80 2.61 -16.53
CA VAL A 62 -2.18 3.40 -15.45
C VAL A 62 -0.94 4.12 -15.98
N PRO A 63 -0.91 5.45 -15.97
CA PRO A 63 0.29 6.21 -16.35
C PRO A 63 1.38 6.05 -15.29
N PRO A 64 2.65 6.24 -15.64
CA PRO A 64 3.72 6.25 -14.67
C PRO A 64 3.57 7.44 -13.71
N LEU A 65 3.95 7.22 -12.45
CA LEU A 65 4.08 8.26 -11.44
C LEU A 65 5.24 9.18 -11.82
N THR A 66 5.06 10.49 -11.66
CA THR A 66 6.09 11.50 -11.94
C THR A 66 6.29 12.46 -10.77
N GLU A 67 7.32 13.28 -10.83
CA GLU A 67 7.58 14.34 -9.84
C GLU A 67 6.48 15.39 -9.76
N ARG A 68 5.58 15.44 -10.75
CA ARG A 68 4.42 16.34 -10.73
C ARG A 68 3.39 15.91 -9.71
N GLU A 69 3.18 14.60 -9.57
CA GLU A 69 2.23 14.02 -8.61
C GLU A 69 2.91 13.72 -7.28
N TYR A 70 4.10 13.12 -7.32
CA TYR A 70 4.82 12.70 -6.13
C TYR A 70 5.94 13.67 -5.78
N PHE A 71 5.67 14.53 -4.81
CA PHE A 71 6.62 15.44 -4.17
C PHE A 71 6.33 15.48 -2.67
N THR A 72 7.38 15.57 -1.86
CA THR A 72 7.26 15.48 -0.41
C THR A 72 6.77 16.79 0.20
N ARG A 73 5.89 16.67 1.21
CA ARG A 73 5.35 17.82 1.95
C ARG A 73 4.66 17.43 3.25
N GLY A 74 4.66 18.34 4.22
CA GLY A 74 3.78 18.30 5.40
C GLY A 74 3.98 17.11 6.33
N CYS A 75 2.90 16.74 7.01
CA CYS A 75 2.84 15.73 8.06
C CYS A 75 2.17 14.43 7.55
N THR A 76 1.97 13.44 8.43
CA THR A 76 1.56 12.07 8.08
C THR A 76 0.13 11.80 8.57
N ALA A 77 -0.89 12.09 7.74
CA ALA A 77 -2.30 11.77 8.01
C ALA A 77 -2.67 10.37 7.49
N LEU A 78 -1.98 9.35 7.98
CA LEU A 78 -2.08 7.96 7.54
C LEU A 78 -3.48 7.38 7.73
N LEU A 79 -4.08 7.59 8.91
CA LEU A 79 -5.40 7.02 9.23
C LEU A 79 -6.50 7.61 8.36
N ASP A 80 -6.42 8.90 8.04
CA ASP A 80 -7.37 9.55 7.13
C ASP A 80 -7.25 9.00 5.71
N ALA A 81 -6.03 8.74 5.23
CA ALA A 81 -5.78 8.17 3.91
C ALA A 81 -6.29 6.73 3.82
N VAL A 82 -5.92 5.87 4.80
CA VAL A 82 -6.36 4.47 4.84
C VAL A 82 -7.88 4.38 4.99
N GLY A 83 -8.46 5.09 5.96
CA GLY A 83 -9.89 5.09 6.18
C GLY A 83 -10.68 5.62 5.00
N GLY A 84 -10.19 6.69 4.35
CA GLY A 84 -10.78 7.26 3.14
C GLY A 84 -10.76 6.28 1.97
N ALA A 85 -9.63 5.63 1.71
CA ALA A 85 -9.50 4.64 0.64
C ALA A 85 -10.41 3.42 0.87
N ILE A 86 -10.45 2.87 2.10
CA ILE A 86 -11.34 1.75 2.43
C ILE A 86 -12.82 2.14 2.23
N HIS A 87 -13.20 3.35 2.65
CA HIS A 87 -14.55 3.83 2.48
C HIS A 87 -14.93 3.99 1.00
N HIS A 88 -14.03 4.56 0.20
CA HIS A 88 -14.22 4.78 -1.24
C HIS A 88 -14.41 3.46 -1.98
N ILE A 89 -13.44 2.56 -1.90
CA ILE A 89 -13.48 1.26 -2.57
C ILE A 89 -14.65 0.40 -2.05
N GLY A 90 -14.88 0.39 -0.74
CA GLY A 90 -15.97 -0.35 -0.14
C GLY A 90 -17.36 0.13 -0.59
N ASN A 91 -17.54 1.43 -0.82
CA ASN A 91 -18.78 1.97 -1.38
C ASN A 91 -18.96 1.57 -2.84
N ILE A 92 -17.91 1.61 -3.65
CA ILE A 92 -17.96 1.17 -5.03
C ILE A 92 -18.39 -0.31 -5.11
N HIS A 93 -17.72 -1.20 -4.35
CA HIS A 93 -18.07 -2.62 -4.31
C HIS A 93 -19.50 -2.88 -3.83
N LYS A 94 -19.99 -2.06 -2.88
CA LYS A 94 -21.34 -2.20 -2.32
C LYS A 94 -22.44 -1.94 -3.37
N TYR A 95 -22.20 -1.01 -4.30
CA TYR A 95 -23.17 -0.58 -5.28
C TYR A 95 -22.90 -1.09 -6.69
N ALA A 96 -21.74 -1.71 -6.92
CA ALA A 96 -21.41 -2.37 -8.18
C ALA A 96 -22.26 -3.65 -8.38
N ARG A 97 -22.46 -4.04 -9.64
CA ARG A 97 -23.01 -5.35 -9.94
C ARG A 97 -22.03 -6.43 -9.45
N ARG A 98 -22.53 -7.58 -9.03
CA ARG A 98 -21.73 -8.66 -8.47
C ARG A 98 -20.57 -9.09 -9.39
N GLU A 99 -20.81 -9.10 -10.69
CA GLU A 99 -19.84 -9.45 -11.74
C GLU A 99 -18.72 -8.41 -11.92
N ASP A 100 -18.99 -7.16 -11.52
CA ASP A 100 -18.02 -6.04 -11.59
C ASP A 100 -17.18 -5.88 -10.31
N VAL A 101 -17.51 -6.64 -9.26
CA VAL A 101 -16.72 -6.62 -8.01
C VAL A 101 -15.50 -7.52 -8.17
N PRO A 102 -14.27 -7.01 -7.96
CA PRO A 102 -13.05 -7.81 -8.03
C PRO A 102 -13.08 -8.99 -7.04
N GLU A 103 -12.59 -10.15 -7.48
CA GLU A 103 -12.49 -11.35 -6.66
C GLU A 103 -11.49 -11.20 -5.51
N LYS A 104 -10.47 -10.38 -5.74
CA LYS A 104 -9.41 -10.08 -4.78
C LYS A 104 -9.20 -8.57 -4.71
N THR A 105 -9.04 -8.08 -3.49
CA THR A 105 -8.69 -6.68 -3.22
C THR A 105 -7.51 -6.64 -2.27
N MET A 106 -6.46 -5.93 -2.65
CA MET A 106 -5.24 -5.82 -1.87
C MET A 106 -4.88 -4.36 -1.66
N PHE A 107 -4.71 -3.98 -0.39
CA PHE A 107 -4.22 -2.67 0.03
C PHE A 107 -2.74 -2.78 0.36
N ILE A 108 -1.93 -1.90 -0.20
CA ILE A 108 -0.50 -1.79 0.04
C ILE A 108 -0.23 -0.40 0.62
N ILE A 109 0.16 -0.36 1.89
CA ILE A 109 0.39 0.87 2.64
C ILE A 109 1.89 1.01 2.87
N THR A 110 2.48 2.10 2.37
CA THR A 110 3.91 2.41 2.59
C THR A 110 4.03 3.75 3.29
N THR A 111 4.82 3.80 4.36
CA THR A 111 5.08 5.01 5.15
C THR A 111 6.48 4.96 5.79
N ASP A 112 7.09 6.11 6.02
CA ASP A 112 8.35 6.22 6.78
C ASP A 112 8.20 6.99 8.10
N GLY A 113 6.95 7.29 8.49
CA GLY A 113 6.63 8.07 9.68
C GLY A 113 5.45 7.53 10.46
N TYR A 114 5.41 7.91 11.74
CA TYR A 114 4.23 7.67 12.57
C TYR A 114 3.07 8.60 12.20
N GLU A 115 1.86 8.08 12.35
CA GLU A 115 0.63 8.90 12.30
C GLU A 115 0.71 10.12 13.22
N ASN A 116 0.48 11.31 12.67
CA ASN A 116 0.57 12.55 13.47
C ASN A 116 -0.37 13.69 13.02
N ALA A 117 -1.21 13.48 11.99
CA ALA A 117 -1.99 14.57 11.38
C ALA A 117 -3.44 14.23 11.05
N SER A 118 -3.89 12.98 11.22
CA SER A 118 -5.26 12.58 10.92
C SER A 118 -6.28 13.27 11.84
N ARG A 119 -7.42 13.63 11.27
CA ARG A 119 -8.50 14.35 11.97
C ARG A 119 -9.87 13.70 11.84
N ARG A 120 -10.08 12.84 10.83
CA ARG A 120 -11.37 12.20 10.50
C ARG A 120 -11.45 10.77 10.97
N CYS A 121 -10.30 10.09 11.01
CA CYS A 121 -10.18 8.70 11.43
C CYS A 121 -9.19 8.58 12.59
N ASP A 122 -9.53 7.75 13.56
CA ASP A 122 -8.65 7.26 14.60
C ASP A 122 -8.30 5.79 14.37
N TYR A 123 -7.38 5.26 15.16
CA TYR A 123 -6.94 3.85 15.07
C TYR A 123 -8.09 2.87 15.26
N GLU A 124 -9.01 3.14 16.18
CA GLU A 124 -10.13 2.25 16.45
C GLU A 124 -11.09 2.16 15.26
N ARG A 125 -11.38 3.29 14.64
CA ARG A 125 -12.21 3.36 13.43
C ARG A 125 -11.57 2.62 12.27
N VAL A 126 -10.28 2.89 11.97
CA VAL A 126 -9.55 2.22 10.89
C VAL A 126 -9.45 0.72 11.16
N ARG A 127 -9.14 0.31 12.39
CA ARG A 127 -9.08 -1.08 12.80
C ARG A 127 -10.41 -1.82 12.54
N ARG A 128 -11.54 -1.24 12.94
CA ARG A 128 -12.86 -1.82 12.66
C ARG A 128 -13.14 -1.93 11.16
N MET A 129 -12.74 -0.93 10.38
CA MET A 129 -12.90 -0.95 8.93
C MET A 129 -12.07 -2.08 8.31
N ILE A 130 -10.77 -2.20 8.65
CA ILE A 130 -9.89 -3.25 8.15
C ILE A 130 -10.39 -4.63 8.55
N GLN A 131 -10.73 -4.85 9.81
CA GLN A 131 -11.25 -6.14 10.28
C GLN A 131 -12.51 -6.55 9.51
N ARG A 132 -13.45 -5.64 9.34
CA ARG A 132 -14.67 -5.90 8.56
C ARG A 132 -14.36 -6.31 7.12
N GLN A 133 -13.43 -5.62 6.44
CA GLN A 133 -13.09 -5.93 5.06
C GLN A 133 -12.38 -7.28 4.94
N LYS A 134 -11.50 -7.59 5.88
CA LYS A 134 -10.83 -8.91 5.95
C LYS A 134 -11.82 -10.05 6.16
N GLU A 135 -12.64 -9.95 7.21
CA GLU A 135 -13.53 -11.03 7.64
C GLU A 135 -14.69 -11.25 6.65
N LYS A 136 -15.27 -10.18 6.13
CA LYS A 136 -16.47 -10.26 5.30
C LYS A 136 -16.19 -10.42 3.81
N TYR A 137 -15.10 -9.82 3.33
CA TYR A 137 -14.82 -9.70 1.90
C TYR A 137 -13.46 -10.27 1.49
N GLY A 138 -12.66 -10.78 2.44
CA GLY A 138 -11.37 -11.38 2.15
C GLY A 138 -10.33 -10.40 1.60
N TRP A 139 -10.44 -9.10 1.96
CA TRP A 139 -9.44 -8.14 1.56
C TRP A 139 -8.10 -8.39 2.25
N GLU A 140 -7.02 -8.21 1.51
CA GLU A 140 -5.66 -8.28 2.03
C GLU A 140 -5.10 -6.89 2.28
N PHE A 141 -4.30 -6.76 3.36
CA PHE A 141 -3.65 -5.50 3.72
C PHE A 141 -2.18 -5.77 4.02
N LEU A 142 -1.27 -5.08 3.32
CA LEU A 142 0.16 -5.03 3.62
C LEU A 142 0.54 -3.67 4.19
N PHE A 143 1.39 -3.70 5.19
CA PHE A 143 1.92 -2.51 5.84
C PHE A 143 3.45 -2.53 5.81
N LEU A 144 4.04 -1.60 5.10
CA LEU A 144 5.48 -1.48 4.93
C LEU A 144 5.93 -0.15 5.54
N GLY A 145 6.66 -0.24 6.64
CA GLY A 145 7.10 0.91 7.41
C GLY A 145 8.62 1.06 7.42
N ALA A 146 9.11 2.28 7.27
CA ALA A 146 10.49 2.62 7.53
C ALA A 146 10.58 3.56 8.74
N ASN A 147 11.70 3.58 9.44
CA ASN A 147 11.94 4.47 10.58
C ASN A 147 10.91 4.40 11.74
N ILE A 148 10.05 3.39 11.72
CA ILE A 148 9.00 3.14 12.72
C ILE A 148 9.02 1.68 13.14
N ASP A 149 8.24 1.32 14.16
CA ASP A 149 7.91 -0.07 14.45
C ASP A 149 6.68 -0.47 13.61
N ALA A 150 6.94 -0.97 12.39
CA ALA A 150 5.89 -1.30 11.43
C ALA A 150 4.92 -2.36 11.97
N ALA A 151 5.39 -3.36 12.71
CA ALA A 151 4.53 -4.40 13.27
C ALA A 151 3.58 -3.82 14.33
N LYS A 152 4.07 -2.91 15.17
CA LYS A 152 3.26 -2.24 16.19
C LYS A 152 2.23 -1.30 15.58
N GLU A 153 2.62 -0.48 14.60
CA GLU A 153 1.69 0.43 13.92
C GLU A 153 0.62 -0.33 13.13
N ALA A 154 1.01 -1.37 12.41
CA ALA A 154 0.10 -2.26 11.70
C ALA A 154 -0.93 -2.91 12.66
N ALA A 155 -0.47 -3.41 13.81
CA ALA A 155 -1.33 -4.01 14.83
C ALA A 155 -2.35 -3.02 15.39
N ARG A 156 -1.99 -1.75 15.57
CA ARG A 156 -2.93 -0.68 15.97
C ARG A 156 -4.04 -0.50 14.95
N CYS A 157 -3.72 -0.65 13.66
CA CYS A 157 -4.69 -0.62 12.56
C CYS A 157 -5.45 -1.94 12.35
N GLY A 158 -5.13 -3.03 13.06
CA GLY A 158 -5.75 -4.33 12.88
C GLY A 158 -5.14 -5.19 11.77
N ILE A 159 -3.91 -4.85 11.35
CA ILE A 159 -3.10 -5.64 10.40
C ILE A 159 -2.15 -6.50 11.20
N GLY A 160 -2.11 -7.82 10.92
CA GLY A 160 -1.25 -8.77 11.61
C GLY A 160 0.23 -8.56 11.31
N ALA A 161 1.11 -8.99 12.23
CA ALA A 161 2.56 -8.89 12.06
C ALA A 161 3.08 -9.70 10.85
N ASP A 162 2.35 -10.72 10.42
CA ASP A 162 2.62 -11.49 9.21
C ASP A 162 2.39 -10.69 7.92
N ARG A 163 1.71 -9.57 8.00
CA ARG A 163 1.42 -8.63 6.91
C ARG A 163 2.10 -7.27 7.09
N ALA A 164 3.01 -7.16 8.04
CA ALA A 164 3.77 -5.95 8.31
C ALA A 164 5.27 -6.21 8.21
N VAL A 165 6.02 -5.27 7.67
CA VAL A 165 7.47 -5.35 7.55
C VAL A 165 8.13 -3.98 7.71
N ASN A 166 9.30 -3.97 8.34
CA ASN A 166 10.19 -2.81 8.35
C ASN A 166 11.14 -2.89 7.16
N TYR A 167 11.28 -1.81 6.40
CA TYR A 167 12.26 -1.72 5.33
C TYR A 167 13.27 -0.58 5.58
N LYS A 168 14.42 -0.62 4.91
CA LYS A 168 15.43 0.44 4.98
C LYS A 168 15.04 1.62 4.10
N CYS A 169 15.04 2.82 4.71
CA CYS A 169 14.69 4.08 4.05
C CYS A 169 15.90 4.63 3.28
N ASP A 170 16.35 3.90 2.26
CA ASP A 170 17.41 4.27 1.32
C ASP A 170 17.11 3.69 -0.07
N GLU A 171 17.90 4.05 -1.08
CA GLU A 171 17.74 3.61 -2.47
C GLU A 171 17.57 2.08 -2.58
N ALA A 172 18.51 1.31 -2.00
CA ALA A 172 18.51 -0.14 -2.09
C ALA A 172 17.31 -0.77 -1.35
N GLY A 173 16.97 -0.26 -0.16
CA GLY A 173 15.82 -0.74 0.62
C GLY A 173 14.50 -0.40 -0.04
N THR A 174 14.38 0.78 -0.63
CA THR A 174 13.19 1.18 -1.39
C THR A 174 13.01 0.33 -2.64
N ALA A 175 14.08 0.08 -3.40
CA ALA A 175 14.03 -0.80 -4.57
C ALA A 175 13.61 -2.23 -4.18
N LEU A 176 14.24 -2.82 -3.16
CA LEU A 176 13.89 -4.15 -2.65
C LEU A 176 12.44 -4.22 -2.17
N ASN A 177 11.96 -3.15 -1.51
CA ASN A 177 10.59 -3.05 -1.03
C ASN A 177 9.59 -3.19 -2.19
N TYR A 178 9.79 -2.45 -3.29
CA TYR A 178 8.91 -2.54 -4.45
C TYR A 178 9.03 -3.86 -5.23
N GLU A 179 10.22 -4.50 -5.27
CA GLU A 179 10.37 -5.85 -5.81
C GLU A 179 9.53 -6.86 -5.04
N VAL A 180 9.63 -6.85 -3.71
CA VAL A 180 8.88 -7.76 -2.83
C VAL A 180 7.37 -7.49 -2.88
N ILE A 181 6.96 -6.22 -2.94
CA ILE A 181 5.55 -5.86 -3.20
C ILE A 181 5.09 -6.47 -4.53
N SER A 182 5.90 -6.37 -5.58
CA SER A 182 5.56 -6.93 -6.89
C SER A 182 5.33 -8.45 -6.82
N GLU A 183 6.19 -9.19 -6.12
CA GLU A 183 6.05 -10.64 -5.91
C GLU A 183 4.77 -10.98 -5.13
N ALA A 184 4.47 -10.21 -4.07
CA ALA A 184 3.25 -10.37 -3.28
C ALA A 184 1.99 -10.12 -4.12
N VAL A 185 2.00 -9.07 -4.94
CA VAL A 185 0.91 -8.74 -5.88
C VAL A 185 0.72 -9.86 -6.91
N CYS A 186 1.80 -10.39 -7.49
CA CYS A 186 1.74 -11.52 -8.43
C CYS A 186 1.05 -12.73 -7.78
N SER A 187 1.40 -13.06 -6.53
CA SER A 187 0.78 -14.17 -5.80
C SER A 187 -0.74 -13.98 -5.64
N VAL A 188 -1.16 -12.79 -5.23
CA VAL A 188 -2.60 -12.47 -5.05
C VAL A 188 -3.34 -12.48 -6.40
N ARG A 189 -2.74 -11.95 -7.48
CA ARG A 189 -3.31 -11.97 -8.83
C ARG A 189 -3.45 -13.39 -9.39
N ALA A 190 -2.51 -14.27 -9.05
CA ALA A 190 -2.58 -15.69 -9.39
C ALA A 190 -3.55 -16.48 -8.48
N ALA A 191 -4.33 -15.79 -7.63
CA ALA A 191 -5.23 -16.40 -6.64
C ALA A 191 -4.53 -17.36 -5.66
N GLN A 192 -3.22 -17.18 -5.47
CA GLN A 192 -2.46 -17.93 -4.47
C GLN A 192 -2.54 -17.24 -3.11
N PRO A 193 -2.61 -17.99 -2.02
CA PRO A 193 -2.54 -17.40 -0.69
C PRO A 193 -1.17 -16.75 -0.47
N LEU A 194 -1.18 -15.53 0.05
CA LEU A 194 0.06 -14.84 0.39
C LEU A 194 0.70 -15.51 1.60
N SER A 195 1.86 -16.14 1.40
CA SER A 195 2.66 -16.76 2.46
C SER A 195 3.07 -15.74 3.51
N ALA A 196 3.31 -16.16 4.75
CA ALA A 196 3.93 -15.32 5.78
C ALA A 196 5.40 -14.96 5.43
N ASP A 197 6.04 -15.75 4.58
CA ASP A 197 7.43 -15.54 4.12
C ASP A 197 7.57 -14.49 3.01
N TRP A 198 6.47 -13.86 2.56
CA TRP A 198 6.49 -12.84 1.51
C TRP A 198 7.52 -11.75 1.75
N LYS A 199 7.77 -11.41 3.01
CA LYS A 199 8.62 -10.31 3.46
C LYS A 199 10.06 -10.74 3.82
N ARG A 200 10.41 -12.02 3.72
CA ARG A 200 11.69 -12.57 4.18
C ARG A 200 12.89 -11.81 3.64
N ARG A 201 12.90 -11.45 2.36
CA ARG A 201 14.01 -10.71 1.73
C ARG A 201 14.23 -9.34 2.38
N ILE A 202 13.15 -8.65 2.74
CA ILE A 202 13.22 -7.35 3.41
C ILE A 202 13.71 -7.54 4.85
N ASP A 203 13.18 -8.52 5.58
CA ASP A 203 13.61 -8.81 6.96
C ASP A 203 15.11 -9.16 7.02
N GLU A 204 15.60 -9.97 6.07
CA GLU A 204 17.04 -10.31 5.95
C GLU A 204 17.90 -9.09 5.65
N ASP A 205 17.45 -8.19 4.76
CA ASP A 205 18.16 -6.97 4.41
C ASP A 205 18.29 -6.03 5.62
N VAL A 206 17.20 -5.84 6.36
CA VAL A 206 17.21 -5.03 7.60
C VAL A 206 18.14 -5.64 8.65
N GLN A 207 18.15 -6.97 8.80
CA GLN A 207 19.04 -7.65 9.74
C GLN A 207 20.52 -7.52 9.36
N LYS A 208 20.85 -7.71 8.07
CA LYS A 208 22.24 -7.63 7.58
C LYS A 208 22.83 -6.22 7.65
N ARG A 209 22.01 -5.20 7.40
CA ARG A 209 22.46 -3.80 7.37
C ARG A 209 22.31 -3.08 8.71
N GLY A 210 21.80 -3.76 9.75
CA GLY A 210 21.51 -3.19 11.06
C GLY A 210 20.26 -2.31 11.07
N ARG A 211 19.81 -1.93 12.26
CA ARG A 211 18.70 -0.98 12.42
C ARG A 211 19.16 0.44 12.15
#